data_1b4db8319c70b02dff1e31ad66b598b7
#
_entry.id   1b4db8319c70b02dff1e31ad66b598b7
#
_cell.length_a   1.000
_cell.length_b   1.000
_cell.length_c   1.000
_cell.angle_alpha   90.00
_cell.angle_beta   90.00
_cell.angle_gamma   90.00
#
_symmetry.space_group_name_H-M   'P 1'
#
loop_
_entity.id
_entity.type
_entity.pdbx_description
1 polymer ?
#
loop_
_entity_poly.entity_id
_entity_poly.type
_entity_poly.pdbx_seq_one_letter_code
_entity_poly.pdbx_strand_id
1 'polypeptide(L)'
;MLDSSSGLKDTGTTATQALTITVASGDAEATAANLTSLYGKTTVAVDASAVTQITGSVAEANIVYAAGASEITGLGNETVVTTDTSLSDVTTLNTLDGNTTGTVNAASVNSITGTLAKLLTAYGSNGITGLGNETISVSDTGAGSSLAASDLNSLDSKTSGTITTANGLATLTGTVAALNTAYGSEGLTIEGDEAITISDTTVDAEALNNLNNYTSGVINADTLTKLTGTLADVNVAFAADAASSATI
;
A
#
# COMPACT_ATOMS: atom_id res chain seq x y z
N MET A 1 28.01 39.03 9.56
CA MET A 1 27.79 40.04 8.55
C MET A 1 27.39 39.32 7.26
N LEU A 2 26.23 39.61 6.72
CA LEU A 2 25.77 38.98 5.48
C LEU A 2 26.53 39.58 4.31
N ASP A 3 27.20 38.75 3.52
CA ASP A 3 27.77 39.15 2.22
C ASP A 3 26.66 39.01 1.17
N SER A 4 26.38 40.09 0.45
CA SER A 4 25.33 40.15 -0.57
C SER A 4 25.58 39.22 -1.78
N SER A 5 26.73 38.59 -1.86
CA SER A 5 27.13 37.72 -2.98
C SER A 5 27.15 36.22 -2.65
N SER A 6 27.12 35.83 -1.39
CA SER A 6 27.32 34.41 -0.97
C SER A 6 26.57 33.96 0.28
N GLY A 7 25.66 34.76 0.81
CA GLY A 7 24.92 34.41 2.03
C GLY A 7 25.75 34.55 3.32
N LEU A 8 25.49 33.72 4.32
CA LEU A 8 26.26 33.67 5.55
C LEU A 8 27.68 33.19 5.24
N LYS A 9 28.67 34.04 5.55
CA LYS A 9 30.07 33.73 5.26
C LYS A 9 30.54 32.61 6.17
N ASP A 10 30.82 31.46 5.60
CA ASP A 10 31.56 30.40 6.27
C ASP A 10 32.98 30.90 6.56
N THR A 11 33.40 30.90 7.81
CA THR A 11 34.75 31.30 8.23
C THR A 11 35.79 30.21 7.98
N GLY A 12 35.51 29.28 7.02
CA GLY A 12 36.50 28.33 6.52
C GLY A 12 36.68 27.05 7.35
N THR A 13 35.77 26.79 8.28
CA THR A 13 35.64 25.50 8.95
C THR A 13 34.30 24.90 8.57
N THR A 14 34.26 23.63 8.17
CA THR A 14 33.07 22.85 7.86
C THR A 14 32.14 22.62 9.07
N ALA A 15 32.29 23.42 10.11
CA ALA A 15 31.47 23.31 11.33
C ALA A 15 30.14 24.04 11.13
N THR A 16 29.05 23.31 11.23
CA THR A 16 27.71 23.87 11.39
C THR A 16 27.68 24.83 12.56
N GLN A 17 27.13 26.02 12.38
CA GLN A 17 27.09 27.05 13.41
C GLN A 17 25.91 26.83 14.34
N ALA A 18 26.05 27.19 15.62
CA ALA A 18 24.96 27.19 16.59
C ALA A 18 24.03 28.40 16.36
N LEU A 19 23.30 28.39 15.26
CA LEU A 19 22.32 29.44 14.92
C LEU A 19 20.92 28.97 15.25
N THR A 20 20.18 29.80 16.00
CA THR A 20 18.72 29.60 16.12
C THR A 20 18.07 30.02 14.81
N ILE A 21 17.35 29.09 14.20
CA ILE A 21 16.59 29.30 12.96
C ILE A 21 15.12 29.07 13.27
N THR A 22 14.29 30.06 12.93
CA THR A 22 12.84 29.95 13.02
C THR A 22 12.28 30.19 11.62
N VAL A 23 11.45 29.27 11.14
CA VAL A 23 10.71 29.42 9.87
C VAL A 23 9.68 30.52 10.05
N ALA A 24 9.68 31.51 9.15
CA ALA A 24 8.75 32.63 9.25
C ALA A 24 7.31 32.20 8.98
N SER A 25 6.34 32.89 9.58
CA SER A 25 4.91 32.60 9.37
C SER A 25 4.44 32.80 7.91
N GLY A 26 5.21 33.52 7.08
CA GLY A 26 4.97 33.66 5.66
C GLY A 26 5.36 32.42 4.83
N ASP A 27 6.15 31.51 5.40
CA ASP A 27 6.62 30.27 4.78
C ASP A 27 5.83 29.05 5.32
N ALA A 28 4.52 29.21 5.44
CA ALA A 28 3.62 28.13 5.92
C ALA A 28 3.65 26.87 5.03
N GLU A 29 4.04 27.02 3.77
CA GLU A 29 4.30 25.93 2.83
C GLU A 29 5.81 25.76 2.65
N ALA A 30 6.34 24.59 3.00
CA ALA A 30 7.75 24.27 2.88
C ALA A 30 7.97 23.01 2.04
N THR A 31 9.11 22.93 1.35
CA THR A 31 9.52 21.66 0.75
C THR A 31 10.32 20.83 1.75
N ALA A 32 10.15 19.52 1.72
CA ALA A 32 10.91 18.60 2.55
C ALA A 32 12.43 18.78 2.33
N ALA A 33 12.86 18.99 1.08
CA ALA A 33 14.26 19.25 0.73
C ALA A 33 14.80 20.52 1.39
N ASN A 34 14.02 21.62 1.43
CA ASN A 34 14.44 22.86 2.09
C ASN A 34 14.56 22.67 3.60
N LEU A 35 13.61 21.99 4.24
CA LEU A 35 13.67 21.71 5.68
C LEU A 35 14.90 20.85 6.00
N THR A 36 15.16 19.80 5.23
CA THR A 36 16.36 18.96 5.38
C THR A 36 17.65 19.76 5.19
N SER A 37 17.70 20.63 4.19
CA SER A 37 18.86 21.51 3.97
C SER A 37 19.07 22.48 5.14
N LEU A 38 17.98 22.95 5.76
CA LEU A 38 18.00 23.97 6.79
C LEU A 38 18.60 23.44 8.11
N TYR A 39 18.11 22.30 8.61
CA TYR A 39 18.67 21.74 9.83
C TYR A 39 20.13 21.27 9.67
N GLY A 40 20.54 20.89 8.47
CA GLY A 40 21.94 20.60 8.17
C GLY A 40 22.89 21.81 8.23
N LYS A 41 22.39 23.06 8.40
CA LYS A 41 23.19 24.29 8.50
C LYS A 41 23.44 24.74 9.92
N THR A 42 22.79 24.18 10.90
CA THR A 42 22.89 24.57 12.31
C THR A 42 23.02 23.37 13.22
N THR A 43 23.59 23.57 14.41
CA THR A 43 23.64 22.58 15.50
C THR A 43 22.51 22.79 16.53
N VAL A 44 21.65 23.78 16.32
CA VAL A 44 20.47 24.05 17.15
C VAL A 44 19.24 23.62 16.38
N ALA A 45 18.27 23.01 17.05
CA ALA A 45 17.03 22.61 16.42
C ALA A 45 16.34 23.79 15.71
N VAL A 46 15.90 23.56 14.48
CA VAL A 46 15.12 24.52 13.68
C VAL A 46 13.70 24.56 14.19
N ASP A 47 13.18 25.72 14.50
CA ASP A 47 11.76 25.91 14.81
C ASP A 47 10.95 26.03 13.50
N ALA A 48 10.19 25.01 13.19
CA ALA A 48 9.31 24.93 12.02
C ALA A 48 7.82 25.01 12.40
N SER A 49 7.49 25.53 13.57
CA SER A 49 6.10 25.60 14.08
C SER A 49 5.14 26.45 13.21
N ALA A 50 5.68 27.28 12.31
CA ALA A 50 4.90 28.04 11.35
C ALA A 50 4.54 27.25 10.07
N VAL A 51 5.17 26.10 9.84
CA VAL A 51 4.89 25.24 8.68
C VAL A 51 3.56 24.52 8.91
N THR A 52 2.67 24.60 7.94
CA THR A 52 1.36 23.92 7.93
C THR A 52 1.22 22.94 6.77
N GLN A 53 2.11 23.04 5.77
CA GLN A 53 2.17 22.12 4.65
C GLN A 53 3.61 21.78 4.28
N ILE A 54 3.87 20.51 4.04
CA ILE A 54 5.15 20.01 3.53
C ILE A 54 4.91 19.41 2.13
N THR A 55 5.70 19.82 1.16
CA THR A 55 5.67 19.26 -0.20
C THR A 55 6.99 18.54 -0.51
N GLY A 56 6.93 17.34 -1.07
CA GLY A 56 8.10 16.57 -1.45
C GLY A 56 7.75 15.10 -1.70
N SER A 57 8.75 14.29 -2.00
CA SER A 57 8.53 12.84 -2.06
C SER A 57 8.23 12.28 -0.67
N VAL A 58 7.54 11.13 -0.62
CA VAL A 58 7.29 10.39 0.62
C VAL A 58 8.59 10.11 1.37
N ALA A 59 9.65 9.77 0.63
CA ALA A 59 10.97 9.52 1.21
C ALA A 59 11.57 10.78 1.85
N GLU A 60 11.52 11.93 1.16
CA GLU A 60 12.02 13.21 1.69
C GLU A 60 11.22 13.67 2.91
N ALA A 61 9.89 13.54 2.88
CA ALA A 61 9.05 13.89 4.02
C ALA A 61 9.36 13.00 5.24
N ASN A 62 9.53 11.70 5.03
CA ASN A 62 9.93 10.78 6.11
C ASN A 62 11.30 11.13 6.71
N ILE A 63 12.26 11.61 5.91
CA ILE A 63 13.55 12.09 6.42
C ILE A 63 13.37 13.30 7.35
N VAL A 64 12.50 14.26 6.97
CA VAL A 64 12.20 15.44 7.80
C VAL A 64 11.62 15.02 9.13
N TYR A 65 10.64 14.14 9.17
CA TYR A 65 10.05 13.65 10.42
C TYR A 65 11.02 12.79 11.25
N ALA A 66 11.88 12.00 10.58
CA ALA A 66 12.90 11.18 11.23
C ALA A 66 14.00 12.02 11.91
N ALA A 67 14.23 13.27 11.48
CA ALA A 67 15.15 14.20 12.13
C ALA A 67 14.76 14.47 13.60
N GLY A 68 13.45 14.42 13.90
CA GLY A 68 12.92 14.53 15.24
C GLY A 68 13.18 15.90 15.91
N ALA A 69 12.73 16.03 17.16
CA ALA A 69 12.78 17.30 17.90
C ALA A 69 14.20 17.78 18.25
N SER A 70 15.22 16.97 18.04
CA SER A 70 16.61 17.39 18.20
C SER A 70 17.12 18.26 17.06
N GLU A 71 16.52 18.14 15.87
CA GLU A 71 16.94 18.83 14.65
C GLU A 71 15.87 19.79 14.12
N ILE A 72 14.60 19.40 14.17
CA ILE A 72 13.45 20.22 13.79
C ILE A 72 12.36 20.10 14.86
N THR A 73 11.85 21.24 15.32
CA THR A 73 10.74 21.30 16.27
C THR A 73 9.49 21.86 15.60
N GLY A 74 8.33 21.56 16.17
CA GLY A 74 7.05 22.15 15.76
C GLY A 74 6.36 21.44 14.59
N LEU A 75 6.88 20.29 14.16
CA LEU A 75 6.24 19.44 13.16
C LEU A 75 5.39 18.33 13.80
N GLY A 76 4.46 17.74 13.02
CA GLY A 76 3.63 16.60 13.39
C GLY A 76 2.13 16.75 13.15
N ASN A 77 1.70 17.89 12.55
CA ASN A 77 0.30 18.17 12.23
C ASN A 77 0.11 18.82 10.84
N GLU A 78 1.18 18.85 10.03
CA GLU A 78 1.16 19.44 8.70
C GLU A 78 0.41 18.54 7.72
N THR A 79 -0.25 19.16 6.75
CA THR A 79 -0.62 18.47 5.52
C THR A 79 0.63 18.16 4.72
N VAL A 80 0.79 16.92 4.31
CA VAL A 80 1.88 16.55 3.38
C VAL A 80 1.30 16.33 1.99
N VAL A 81 1.90 16.97 0.97
CA VAL A 81 1.55 16.78 -0.43
C VAL A 81 2.70 16.06 -1.10
N THR A 82 2.50 14.76 -1.43
CA THR A 82 3.56 14.00 -2.11
C THR A 82 3.66 14.38 -3.58
N THR A 83 4.91 14.39 -4.07
CA THR A 83 5.24 14.60 -5.49
C THR A 83 5.51 13.29 -6.23
N ASP A 84 5.47 12.15 -5.51
CA ASP A 84 5.66 10.86 -6.13
C ASP A 84 4.55 10.53 -7.11
N THR A 85 4.93 10.00 -8.27
CA THR A 85 3.99 9.44 -9.25
C THR A 85 3.92 7.92 -9.18
N SER A 86 4.88 7.29 -8.49
CA SER A 86 4.97 5.85 -8.28
C SER A 86 5.56 5.55 -6.90
N LEU A 87 4.96 4.62 -6.19
CA LEU A 87 5.46 4.12 -4.91
C LEU A 87 5.81 2.63 -5.04
N SER A 88 7.09 2.33 -4.97
CA SER A 88 7.60 0.95 -5.02
C SER A 88 7.39 0.17 -3.73
N ASP A 89 7.07 0.85 -2.63
CA ASP A 89 6.72 0.26 -1.33
C ASP A 89 5.76 1.17 -0.57
N VAL A 90 4.50 0.73 -0.46
CA VAL A 90 3.44 1.42 0.27
C VAL A 90 3.74 1.61 1.76
N THR A 91 4.67 0.83 2.32
CA THR A 91 5.07 0.95 3.72
C THR A 91 5.61 2.34 4.05
N THR A 92 6.28 2.98 3.10
CA THR A 92 6.81 4.33 3.27
C THR A 92 5.69 5.37 3.40
N LEU A 93 4.60 5.20 2.65
CA LEU A 93 3.41 6.05 2.75
C LEU A 93 2.67 5.84 4.08
N ASN A 94 2.53 4.59 4.53
CA ASN A 94 1.94 4.28 5.84
C ASN A 94 2.79 4.85 6.99
N THR A 95 4.11 4.84 6.84
CA THR A 95 5.02 5.45 7.83
C THR A 95 4.82 6.96 7.87
N LEU A 96 4.70 7.60 6.71
CA LEU A 96 4.47 9.05 6.64
C LEU A 96 3.14 9.45 7.27
N ASP A 97 2.08 8.69 7.01
CA ASP A 97 0.77 8.86 7.63
C ASP A 97 0.83 8.79 9.17
N GLY A 98 1.65 7.88 9.70
CA GLY A 98 1.90 7.77 11.14
C GLY A 98 2.73 8.90 11.75
N ASN A 99 3.42 9.70 10.95
CA ASN A 99 4.30 10.77 11.41
C ASN A 99 3.60 12.12 11.57
N THR A 100 2.43 12.30 10.96
CA THR A 100 1.65 13.54 11.05
C THR A 100 0.21 13.24 11.45
N THR A 101 -0.42 14.15 12.18
CA THR A 101 -1.87 14.15 12.42
C THR A 101 -2.63 14.92 11.34
N GLY A 102 -1.91 15.63 10.45
CA GLY A 102 -2.45 16.22 9.24
C GLY A 102 -2.69 15.17 8.16
N THR A 103 -3.22 15.59 7.02
CA THR A 103 -3.48 14.67 5.92
C THR A 103 -2.28 14.49 5.00
N VAL A 104 -2.07 13.28 4.51
CA VAL A 104 -1.11 12.97 3.45
C VAL A 104 -1.86 12.90 2.12
N ASN A 105 -1.66 13.89 1.26
CA ASN A 105 -2.26 13.93 -0.07
C ASN A 105 -1.39 13.17 -1.07
N ALA A 106 -1.89 12.04 -1.54
CA ALA A 106 -1.22 11.14 -2.49
C ALA A 106 -1.84 11.22 -3.91
N ALA A 107 -2.55 12.29 -4.25
CA ALA A 107 -3.26 12.40 -5.55
C ALA A 107 -2.35 12.41 -6.79
N SER A 108 -1.04 12.61 -6.63
CA SER A 108 -0.05 12.51 -7.71
C SER A 108 0.37 11.07 -8.02
N VAL A 109 0.12 10.14 -7.11
CA VAL A 109 0.51 8.73 -7.25
C VAL A 109 -0.37 8.05 -8.31
N ASN A 110 0.26 7.40 -9.29
CA ASN A 110 -0.42 6.67 -10.36
C ASN A 110 -0.18 5.16 -10.29
N SER A 111 0.84 4.75 -9.55
CA SER A 111 1.13 3.33 -9.30
C SER A 111 1.66 3.09 -7.90
N ILE A 112 1.27 1.98 -7.30
CA ILE A 112 1.66 1.64 -5.93
C ILE A 112 1.90 0.13 -5.81
N THR A 113 2.98 -0.23 -5.13
CA THR A 113 3.34 -1.62 -4.86
C THR A 113 3.40 -1.87 -3.35
N GLY A 114 3.00 -3.06 -2.93
CA GLY A 114 3.13 -3.48 -1.53
C GLY A 114 2.45 -4.81 -1.26
N THR A 115 2.64 -5.32 -0.06
CA THR A 115 1.86 -6.48 0.38
C THR A 115 0.39 -6.10 0.56
N LEU A 116 -0.51 -7.06 0.35
CA LEU A 116 -1.96 -6.84 0.48
C LEU A 116 -2.33 -6.20 1.82
N ALA A 117 -1.73 -6.69 2.91
CA ALA A 117 -1.97 -6.15 4.25
C ALA A 117 -1.55 -4.66 4.38
N LYS A 118 -0.43 -4.26 3.76
CA LYS A 118 0.05 -2.87 3.79
C LYS A 118 -0.76 -1.96 2.87
N LEU A 119 -1.19 -2.47 1.73
CA LEU A 119 -2.12 -1.78 0.82
C LEU A 119 -3.45 -1.51 1.52
N LEU A 120 -4.05 -2.53 2.15
CA LEU A 120 -5.28 -2.36 2.92
C LEU A 120 -5.14 -1.34 4.05
N THR A 121 -3.95 -1.25 4.68
CA THR A 121 -3.66 -0.21 5.68
C THR A 121 -3.72 1.18 5.05
N ALA A 122 -3.05 1.40 3.92
CA ALA A 122 -3.04 2.70 3.24
C ALA A 122 -4.44 3.11 2.76
N TYR A 123 -5.13 2.21 2.05
CA TYR A 123 -6.49 2.46 1.53
C TYR A 123 -7.58 2.50 2.62
N GLY A 124 -7.28 2.03 3.82
CA GLY A 124 -8.13 2.11 5.00
C GLY A 124 -7.87 3.34 5.88
N SER A 125 -6.76 4.05 5.67
CA SER A 125 -6.41 5.22 6.47
C SER A 125 -7.31 6.42 6.15
N ASN A 126 -7.74 7.12 7.19
CA ASN A 126 -8.40 8.42 7.07
C ASN A 126 -7.38 9.58 6.94
N GLY A 127 -6.11 9.33 7.23
CA GLY A 127 -5.02 10.30 7.11
C GLY A 127 -4.48 10.42 5.69
N ILE A 128 -4.63 9.37 4.86
CA ILE A 128 -4.20 9.39 3.45
C ILE A 128 -5.38 9.76 2.56
N THR A 129 -5.16 10.71 1.66
CA THR A 129 -6.16 11.19 0.70
C THR A 129 -5.62 11.11 -0.73
N GLY A 130 -6.52 11.07 -1.70
CA GLY A 130 -6.17 11.13 -3.12
C GLY A 130 -5.81 9.78 -3.74
N LEU A 131 -5.85 8.67 -2.99
CA LEU A 131 -5.81 7.32 -3.55
C LEU A 131 -7.19 6.92 -4.08
N GLY A 132 -7.23 5.96 -5.04
CA GLY A 132 -8.47 5.36 -5.53
C GLY A 132 -8.53 5.11 -7.04
N ASN A 133 -7.45 5.36 -7.80
CA ASN A 133 -7.39 5.11 -9.24
C ASN A 133 -6.00 4.64 -9.73
N GLU A 134 -5.10 4.31 -8.79
CA GLU A 134 -3.74 3.87 -9.09
C GLU A 134 -3.72 2.43 -9.63
N THR A 135 -2.76 2.13 -10.47
CA THR A 135 -2.39 0.74 -10.75
C THR A 135 -1.71 0.15 -9.51
N ILE A 136 -2.26 -0.93 -9.00
CA ILE A 136 -1.75 -1.60 -7.79
C ILE A 136 -1.05 -2.90 -8.15
N SER A 137 0.15 -3.10 -7.60
CA SER A 137 0.85 -4.37 -7.64
C SER A 137 0.94 -4.98 -6.24
N VAL A 138 0.22 -6.08 -6.01
CA VAL A 138 0.30 -6.86 -4.77
C VAL A 138 1.55 -7.70 -4.83
N SER A 139 2.45 -7.53 -3.86
CA SER A 139 3.80 -8.10 -3.87
C SER A 139 3.95 -9.41 -3.07
N ASP A 140 2.86 -9.97 -2.60
CA ASP A 140 2.87 -11.24 -1.87
C ASP A 140 3.18 -12.39 -2.84
N THR A 141 4.41 -12.90 -2.80
CA THR A 141 4.92 -13.92 -3.72
C THR A 141 5.76 -14.97 -3.03
N GLY A 142 6.06 -16.06 -3.76
CA GLY A 142 6.98 -17.10 -3.36
C GLY A 142 6.31 -18.27 -2.65
N ALA A 143 7.10 -19.31 -2.41
CA ALA A 143 6.62 -20.54 -1.79
C ALA A 143 6.02 -20.27 -0.40
N GLY A 144 4.77 -20.64 -0.22
CA GLY A 144 4.02 -20.43 1.01
C GLY A 144 3.30 -19.09 1.12
N SER A 145 3.36 -18.21 0.10
CA SER A 145 2.52 -17.03 0.05
C SER A 145 1.04 -17.42 -0.02
N SER A 146 0.21 -16.72 0.72
CA SER A 146 -1.22 -16.98 0.76
C SER A 146 -1.99 -15.67 0.92
N LEU A 147 -2.97 -15.44 0.05
CA LEU A 147 -3.86 -14.30 0.12
C LEU A 147 -5.30 -14.76 0.39
N ALA A 148 -6.05 -13.94 1.11
CA ALA A 148 -7.48 -14.13 1.25
C ALA A 148 -8.22 -13.41 0.11
N ALA A 149 -9.12 -14.11 -0.56
CA ALA A 149 -9.94 -13.53 -1.63
C ALA A 149 -10.82 -12.37 -1.12
N SER A 150 -11.30 -12.46 0.14
CA SER A 150 -12.05 -11.37 0.80
C SER A 150 -11.24 -10.08 0.91
N ASP A 151 -9.93 -10.18 1.14
CA ASP A 151 -9.06 -9.04 1.30
C ASP A 151 -8.73 -8.40 -0.05
N LEU A 152 -8.54 -9.23 -1.11
CA LEU A 152 -8.43 -8.73 -2.49
C LEU A 152 -9.71 -8.01 -2.91
N ASN A 153 -10.89 -8.59 -2.66
CA ASN A 153 -12.17 -7.96 -2.94
C ASN A 153 -12.36 -6.65 -2.15
N SER A 154 -11.86 -6.62 -0.91
CA SER A 154 -11.87 -5.41 -0.08
C SER A 154 -11.00 -4.30 -0.68
N LEU A 155 -9.82 -4.63 -1.17
CA LEU A 155 -8.95 -3.67 -1.85
C LEU A 155 -9.56 -3.19 -3.16
N ASP A 156 -10.09 -4.12 -3.97
CA ASP A 156 -10.76 -3.84 -5.24
C ASP A 156 -11.92 -2.84 -5.08
N SER A 157 -12.69 -2.98 -4.01
CA SER A 157 -13.80 -2.06 -3.70
C SER A 157 -13.37 -0.62 -3.37
N LYS A 158 -12.08 -0.38 -3.12
CA LYS A 158 -11.53 0.92 -2.70
C LYS A 158 -10.85 1.68 -3.83
N THR A 159 -10.63 1.07 -4.97
CA THR A 159 -9.99 1.69 -6.12
C THR A 159 -10.74 1.37 -7.41
N SER A 160 -10.65 2.28 -8.37
CA SER A 160 -11.06 2.02 -9.76
C SER A 160 -9.87 1.63 -10.64
N GLY A 161 -8.65 1.63 -10.09
CA GLY A 161 -7.45 1.19 -10.79
C GLY A 161 -7.34 -0.34 -10.83
N THR A 162 -6.49 -0.83 -11.72
CA THR A 162 -6.24 -2.27 -11.85
C THR A 162 -5.36 -2.77 -10.71
N ILE A 163 -5.73 -3.88 -10.12
CA ILE A 163 -4.94 -4.60 -9.12
C ILE A 163 -4.38 -5.86 -9.76
N THR A 164 -3.08 -6.05 -9.71
CA THR A 164 -2.40 -7.26 -10.20
C THR A 164 -1.75 -7.97 -9.04
N THR A 165 -2.03 -9.26 -8.86
CA THR A 165 -1.25 -10.11 -7.97
C THR A 165 0.09 -10.41 -8.63
N ALA A 166 1.16 -10.45 -7.84
CA ALA A 166 2.47 -10.74 -8.39
C ALA A 166 2.57 -12.20 -8.82
N ASN A 167 3.36 -12.46 -9.85
CA ASN A 167 3.67 -13.79 -10.35
C ASN A 167 4.25 -14.66 -9.23
N GLY A 168 3.69 -15.86 -9.09
CA GLY A 168 4.13 -16.82 -8.08
C GLY A 168 3.42 -16.68 -6.73
N LEU A 169 2.19 -16.17 -6.69
CA LEU A 169 1.30 -16.39 -5.55
C LEU A 169 1.07 -17.90 -5.40
N ALA A 170 1.39 -18.45 -4.22
CA ALA A 170 1.29 -19.89 -4.03
C ALA A 170 -0.14 -20.36 -3.78
N THR A 171 -0.92 -19.58 -3.03
CA THR A 171 -2.27 -19.99 -2.62
C THR A 171 -3.23 -18.81 -2.52
N LEU A 172 -4.44 -18.97 -3.03
CA LEU A 172 -5.56 -18.09 -2.76
C LEU A 172 -6.60 -18.82 -1.89
N THR A 173 -7.05 -18.16 -0.82
CA THR A 173 -7.93 -18.79 0.18
C THR A 173 -9.23 -18.02 0.32
N GLY A 174 -10.32 -18.72 0.68
CA GLY A 174 -11.58 -18.08 0.99
C GLY A 174 -12.80 -18.94 0.80
N THR A 175 -13.97 -18.33 0.92
CA THR A 175 -15.22 -18.98 0.52
C THR A 175 -15.30 -19.04 -1.00
N VAL A 176 -15.98 -20.04 -1.54
CA VAL A 176 -16.23 -20.15 -2.99
C VAL A 176 -16.87 -18.88 -3.53
N ALA A 177 -17.76 -18.25 -2.77
CA ALA A 177 -18.36 -16.97 -3.16
C ALA A 177 -17.34 -15.85 -3.28
N ALA A 178 -16.43 -15.70 -2.29
CA ALA A 178 -15.39 -14.67 -2.32
C ALA A 178 -14.37 -14.93 -3.43
N LEU A 179 -14.00 -16.17 -3.65
CA LEU A 179 -13.09 -16.60 -4.73
C LEU A 179 -13.68 -16.30 -6.10
N ASN A 180 -14.93 -16.69 -6.35
CA ASN A 180 -15.63 -16.38 -7.60
C ASN A 180 -15.78 -14.86 -7.82
N THR A 181 -15.98 -14.09 -6.75
CA THR A 181 -16.00 -12.61 -6.85
C THR A 181 -14.63 -12.08 -7.28
N ALA A 182 -13.53 -12.55 -6.65
CA ALA A 182 -12.18 -12.12 -6.98
C ALA A 182 -11.80 -12.43 -8.43
N TYR A 183 -11.99 -13.65 -8.87
CA TYR A 183 -11.70 -14.05 -10.27
C TYR A 183 -12.62 -13.41 -11.29
N GLY A 184 -13.86 -13.10 -10.93
CA GLY A 184 -14.84 -12.46 -11.79
C GLY A 184 -14.72 -10.94 -11.86
N SER A 185 -13.86 -10.33 -11.06
CA SER A 185 -13.67 -8.87 -11.08
C SER A 185 -12.84 -8.43 -12.28
N GLU A 186 -13.32 -7.41 -12.99
CA GLU A 186 -12.54 -6.74 -14.06
C GLU A 186 -11.39 -5.87 -13.49
N GLY A 187 -11.45 -5.49 -12.20
CA GLY A 187 -10.44 -4.73 -11.50
C GLY A 187 -9.25 -5.56 -11.02
N LEU A 188 -9.42 -6.90 -10.91
CA LEU A 188 -8.40 -7.82 -10.42
C LEU A 188 -7.79 -8.63 -11.54
N THR A 189 -6.46 -8.69 -11.60
CA THR A 189 -5.72 -9.60 -12.45
C THR A 189 -5.02 -10.63 -11.57
N ILE A 190 -5.56 -11.85 -11.55
CA ILE A 190 -5.03 -13.01 -10.83
C ILE A 190 -4.54 -14.01 -11.89
N GLU A 191 -3.39 -14.67 -11.67
CA GLU A 191 -2.78 -15.53 -12.71
C GLU A 191 -3.59 -16.79 -13.03
N GLY A 192 -4.29 -17.34 -12.04
CA GLY A 192 -5.14 -18.49 -12.20
C GLY A 192 -4.40 -19.84 -12.26
N ASP A 193 -3.17 -19.88 -11.75
CA ASP A 193 -2.37 -21.10 -11.59
C ASP A 193 -2.03 -21.41 -10.11
N GLU A 194 -2.40 -20.48 -9.20
CA GLU A 194 -2.23 -20.66 -7.75
C GLU A 194 -3.15 -21.76 -7.21
N ALA A 195 -2.69 -22.45 -6.18
CA ALA A 195 -3.54 -23.38 -5.45
C ALA A 195 -4.68 -22.63 -4.73
N ILE A 196 -5.86 -23.22 -4.74
CA ILE A 196 -7.03 -22.69 -4.02
C ILE A 196 -7.26 -23.52 -2.77
N THR A 197 -7.56 -22.85 -1.65
CA THR A 197 -8.07 -23.49 -0.46
C THR A 197 -9.42 -22.91 -0.09
N ILE A 198 -10.49 -23.66 -0.23
CA ILE A 198 -11.83 -23.23 0.17
C ILE A 198 -12.05 -23.42 1.67
N SER A 199 -12.76 -22.47 2.28
CA SER A 199 -13.06 -22.46 3.72
C SER A 199 -14.49 -22.90 4.05
N ASP A 200 -15.31 -23.14 3.03
CA ASP A 200 -16.70 -23.55 3.20
C ASP A 200 -16.82 -25.00 3.67
N THR A 201 -17.83 -25.27 4.50
CA THR A 201 -18.25 -26.62 4.86
C THR A 201 -19.44 -27.13 4.01
N THR A 202 -20.13 -26.20 3.34
CA THR A 202 -21.23 -26.48 2.42
C THR A 202 -21.10 -25.57 1.22
N VAL A 203 -21.10 -26.13 0.03
CA VAL A 203 -20.96 -25.40 -1.23
C VAL A 203 -22.06 -25.84 -2.22
N ASP A 204 -22.45 -24.93 -3.09
CA ASP A 204 -23.24 -25.25 -4.28
C ASP A 204 -22.33 -25.73 -5.41
N ALA A 205 -22.69 -26.83 -6.08
CA ALA A 205 -21.87 -27.46 -7.11
C ALA A 205 -21.68 -26.56 -8.34
N GLU A 206 -22.67 -25.76 -8.74
CA GLU A 206 -22.52 -24.81 -9.83
C GLU A 206 -21.46 -23.74 -9.48
N ALA A 207 -21.50 -23.21 -8.25
CA ALA A 207 -20.51 -22.24 -7.80
C ALA A 207 -19.09 -22.82 -7.74
N LEU A 208 -18.93 -24.08 -7.34
CA LEU A 208 -17.65 -24.80 -7.34
C LEU A 208 -17.15 -25.04 -8.78
N ASN A 209 -18.04 -25.44 -9.67
CA ASN A 209 -17.70 -25.63 -11.09
C ASN A 209 -17.26 -24.31 -11.76
N ASN A 210 -17.91 -23.20 -11.41
CA ASN A 210 -17.50 -21.88 -11.89
C ASN A 210 -16.10 -21.52 -11.37
N LEU A 211 -15.79 -21.77 -10.11
CA LEU A 211 -14.44 -21.56 -9.56
C LEU A 211 -13.40 -22.41 -10.31
N ASN A 212 -13.70 -23.68 -10.57
CA ASN A 212 -12.81 -24.58 -11.32
C ASN A 212 -12.52 -24.10 -12.76
N ASN A 213 -13.40 -23.32 -13.35
CA ASN A 213 -13.19 -22.73 -14.68
C ASN A 213 -12.24 -21.53 -14.66
N TYR A 214 -12.01 -20.91 -13.51
CA TYR A 214 -11.13 -19.73 -13.38
C TYR A 214 -9.68 -20.09 -13.12
N THR A 215 -9.41 -21.27 -12.53
CA THR A 215 -8.05 -21.66 -12.15
C THR A 215 -7.63 -22.98 -12.80
N SER A 216 -6.36 -23.10 -13.14
CA SER A 216 -5.71 -24.36 -13.48
C SER A 216 -5.01 -25.00 -12.26
N GLY A 217 -4.96 -24.26 -11.13
CA GLY A 217 -4.40 -24.73 -9.87
C GLY A 217 -5.29 -25.77 -9.17
N VAL A 218 -4.71 -26.46 -8.22
CA VAL A 218 -5.43 -27.46 -7.42
C VAL A 218 -6.39 -26.77 -6.46
N ILE A 219 -7.65 -27.18 -6.42
CA ILE A 219 -8.64 -26.73 -5.44
C ILE A 219 -8.66 -27.71 -4.27
N ASN A 220 -8.19 -27.27 -3.11
CA ASN A 220 -8.31 -28.01 -1.85
C ASN A 220 -9.67 -27.71 -1.22
N ALA A 221 -10.49 -28.75 -1.06
CA ALA A 221 -11.84 -28.73 -0.49
C ALA A 221 -11.96 -29.59 0.79
N ASP A 222 -10.88 -29.84 1.52
CA ASP A 222 -10.83 -30.73 2.69
C ASP A 222 -11.84 -30.34 3.81
N THR A 223 -12.27 -29.07 3.85
CA THR A 223 -13.28 -28.58 4.80
C THR A 223 -14.71 -28.90 4.39
N LEU A 224 -14.92 -29.28 3.12
CA LEU A 224 -16.24 -29.48 2.56
C LEU A 224 -16.87 -30.77 3.11
N THR A 225 -18.02 -30.66 3.74
CA THR A 225 -18.79 -31.79 4.27
C THR A 225 -20.12 -31.99 3.54
N LYS A 226 -20.56 -31.01 2.77
CA LYS A 226 -21.80 -31.05 2.02
C LYS A 226 -21.70 -30.30 0.70
N LEU A 227 -22.04 -31.01 -0.39
CA LEU A 227 -22.22 -30.41 -1.73
C LEU A 227 -23.72 -30.40 -2.05
N THR A 228 -24.25 -29.30 -2.54
CA THR A 228 -25.64 -29.12 -2.96
C THR A 228 -25.68 -28.76 -4.45
N GLY A 229 -26.83 -28.90 -5.08
CA GLY A 229 -26.99 -28.50 -6.48
C GLY A 229 -27.81 -29.51 -7.28
N THR A 230 -27.91 -29.27 -8.58
CA THR A 230 -28.54 -30.22 -9.48
C THR A 230 -27.70 -31.50 -9.66
N LEU A 231 -28.30 -32.60 -10.02
CA LEU A 231 -27.56 -33.84 -10.34
C LEU A 231 -26.52 -33.65 -11.43
N ALA A 232 -26.78 -32.75 -12.39
CA ALA A 232 -25.87 -32.44 -13.46
C ALA A 232 -24.61 -31.71 -12.92
N ASP A 233 -24.80 -30.68 -12.10
CA ASP A 233 -23.70 -29.90 -11.56
C ASP A 233 -22.84 -30.72 -10.58
N VAL A 234 -23.47 -31.52 -9.72
CA VAL A 234 -22.77 -32.43 -8.82
C VAL A 234 -21.92 -33.44 -9.62
N ASN A 235 -22.46 -34.02 -10.71
CA ASN A 235 -21.69 -34.93 -11.57
C ASN A 235 -20.49 -34.23 -12.22
N VAL A 236 -20.62 -32.96 -12.62
CA VAL A 236 -19.50 -32.18 -13.20
C VAL A 236 -18.43 -31.97 -12.15
N ALA A 237 -18.78 -31.59 -10.91
CA ALA A 237 -17.83 -31.38 -9.82
C ALA A 237 -17.01 -32.64 -9.51
N PHE A 238 -17.65 -33.82 -9.42
CA PHE A 238 -16.95 -35.09 -9.21
C PHE A 238 -16.14 -35.56 -10.43
N ALA A 239 -16.56 -35.21 -11.67
CA ALA A 239 -15.78 -35.52 -12.85
C ALA A 239 -14.48 -34.69 -12.96
N ALA A 240 -14.49 -33.49 -12.47
CA ALA A 240 -13.30 -32.62 -12.41
C ALA A 240 -12.22 -33.21 -11.46
N ASP A 241 -12.62 -33.78 -10.32
CA ASP A 241 -11.72 -34.47 -9.39
C ASP A 241 -10.99 -35.66 -10.09
N ALA A 242 -11.70 -36.44 -10.84
CA ALA A 242 -11.13 -37.59 -11.56
C ALA A 242 -10.11 -37.20 -12.68
N ALA A 243 -10.21 -35.97 -13.22
CA ALA A 243 -9.38 -35.51 -14.34
C ALA A 243 -8.11 -34.75 -13.90
N SER A 244 -8.08 -34.17 -12.71
CA SER A 244 -7.05 -33.19 -12.32
C SER A 244 -6.21 -33.58 -11.11
N SER A 245 -6.22 -34.81 -10.58
CA SER A 245 -5.61 -35.16 -9.27
C SER A 245 -5.94 -34.17 -8.12
N ALA A 246 -7.03 -33.42 -8.27
CA ALA A 246 -7.58 -32.64 -7.18
C ALA A 246 -8.23 -33.63 -6.18
N THR A 247 -7.80 -33.58 -4.94
CA THR A 247 -8.43 -34.33 -3.86
C THR A 247 -9.64 -33.50 -3.36
N ILE A 248 -10.86 -33.94 -3.69
CA ILE A 248 -12.07 -33.54 -2.96
C ILE A 248 -12.26 -34.49 -1.80
#